data_07b5115a2ca6ca875e097c46fa8dd2a1
#
_entry.id   07b5115a2ca6ca875e097c46fa8dd2a1
#
_cell.length_a   1.000
_cell.length_b   1.000
_cell.length_c   1.000
_cell.angle_alpha   90.00
_cell.angle_beta   90.00
_cell.angle_gamma   90.00
#
_symmetry.space_group_name_H-M   'P 1'
#
loop_
_entity.id
_entity.type
_entity.pdbx_description
1 polymer ?
#
loop_
_entity_poly.entity_id
_entity_poly.type
_entity_poly.pdbx_seq_one_letter_code
_entity_poly.pdbx_strand_id
1 'polypeptide(L)'
;LAIVLNLVASILYTFDEVRSRYETAILVVEGITVAFFLMDYLLRIFTATFLYPDEKEPKAICKYMFSFMGMVDLLSFLPYCLPVFFPAGTIAFRMIRIVRIFRLFRINAYHDSLSVITSVIVERGQQLVASVFIIVVLMLASSLCMYSLEHEAQPEVFSNAFSGIWWATSTLLTVGYGDIYPITTLGKLFGIFISFLGVGMVAIPTGIISAGFVNQYSRIKKNAEYGREADMQFIKVYIEEHDVWVGK
;
A
#
# COMPACT_ATOMS: atom_id res chain seq x y z
N LEU A 1 13.84 12.32 -8.07
CA LEU A 1 13.59 13.00 -9.35
C LEU A 1 13.20 12.02 -10.45
N ALA A 2 14.00 10.97 -10.74
CA ALA A 2 13.74 10.00 -11.82
C ALA A 2 12.37 9.31 -11.69
N ILE A 3 11.93 8.97 -10.47
CA ILE A 3 10.61 8.36 -10.21
C ILE A 3 9.48 9.31 -10.61
N VAL A 4 9.58 10.59 -10.21
CA VAL A 4 8.57 11.61 -10.53
C VAL A 4 8.53 11.87 -12.05
N LEU A 5 9.70 12.00 -12.68
CA LEU A 5 9.80 12.16 -14.13
C LEU A 5 9.15 11.01 -14.89
N ASN A 6 9.42 9.77 -14.49
CA ASN A 6 8.82 8.58 -15.12
C ASN A 6 7.31 8.50 -14.88
N LEU A 7 6.83 8.89 -13.68
CA LEU A 7 5.40 8.96 -13.39
C LEU A 7 4.70 9.98 -14.29
N VAL A 8 5.24 11.19 -14.38
CA VAL A 8 4.71 12.25 -15.24
C VAL A 8 4.70 11.79 -16.71
N ALA A 9 5.80 11.21 -17.20
CA ALA A 9 5.86 10.65 -18.56
C ALA A 9 4.78 9.58 -18.78
N SER A 10 4.56 8.68 -17.82
CA SER A 10 3.54 7.64 -17.90
C SER A 10 2.11 8.23 -17.91
N ILE A 11 1.86 9.29 -17.15
CA ILE A 11 0.57 10.00 -17.17
C ILE A 11 0.38 10.70 -18.52
N LEU A 12 1.38 11.42 -18.99
CA LEU A 12 1.32 12.12 -20.28
C LEU A 12 1.09 11.16 -21.46
N TYR A 13 1.62 9.94 -21.38
CA TYR A 13 1.40 8.91 -22.40
C TYR A 13 -0.07 8.47 -22.52
N THR A 14 -0.91 8.71 -21.52
CA THR A 14 -2.35 8.38 -21.54
C THR A 14 -3.17 9.37 -22.39
N PHE A 15 -2.64 10.56 -22.68
CA PHE A 15 -3.32 11.56 -23.50
C PHE A 15 -2.98 11.35 -24.98
N ASP A 16 -3.98 11.05 -25.81
CA ASP A 16 -3.77 10.72 -27.22
C ASP A 16 -3.11 11.86 -28.01
N GLU A 17 -3.44 13.12 -27.71
CA GLU A 17 -2.83 14.29 -28.34
C GLU A 17 -1.34 14.43 -28.02
N VAL A 18 -0.96 14.23 -26.77
CA VAL A 18 0.42 14.29 -26.30
C VAL A 18 1.20 13.11 -26.85
N ARG A 19 0.60 11.93 -26.81
CA ARG A 19 1.20 10.70 -27.35
C ARG A 19 1.51 10.85 -28.83
N SER A 20 0.56 11.30 -29.66
CA SER A 20 0.77 11.42 -31.10
C SER A 20 1.88 12.41 -31.46
N ARG A 21 2.10 13.44 -30.64
CA ARG A 21 3.10 14.50 -30.90
C ARG A 21 4.48 14.21 -30.27
N TYR A 22 4.51 13.58 -29.11
CA TYR A 22 5.73 13.43 -28.29
C TYR A 22 6.06 11.97 -27.95
N GLU A 23 5.53 10.98 -28.65
CA GLU A 23 5.72 9.56 -28.38
C GLU A 23 7.20 9.20 -28.20
N THR A 24 8.04 9.58 -29.16
CA THR A 24 9.48 9.28 -29.13
C THR A 24 10.17 9.90 -27.91
N ALA A 25 9.86 11.14 -27.58
CA ALA A 25 10.45 11.81 -26.43
C ALA A 25 10.05 11.14 -25.10
N ILE A 26 8.78 10.77 -24.96
CA ILE A 26 8.27 10.07 -23.77
C ILE A 26 8.93 8.69 -23.63
N LEU A 27 9.04 7.93 -24.71
CA LEU A 27 9.71 6.63 -24.70
C LEU A 27 11.20 6.72 -24.39
N VAL A 28 11.89 7.75 -24.85
CA VAL A 28 13.30 7.99 -24.51
C VAL A 28 13.47 8.30 -23.02
N VAL A 29 12.65 9.20 -22.47
CA VAL A 29 12.65 9.51 -21.03
C VAL A 29 12.34 8.26 -20.20
N GLU A 30 11.37 7.47 -20.64
CA GLU A 30 11.03 6.20 -19.98
C GLU A 30 12.20 5.22 -20.04
N GLY A 31 12.84 5.05 -21.20
CA GLY A 31 13.99 4.16 -21.38
C GLY A 31 15.18 4.55 -20.50
N ILE A 32 15.52 5.84 -20.46
CA ILE A 32 16.63 6.33 -19.62
C ILE A 32 16.34 6.12 -18.14
N THR A 33 15.13 6.42 -17.69
CA THR A 33 14.76 6.23 -16.28
C THR A 33 14.71 4.76 -15.87
N VAL A 34 14.27 3.87 -16.77
CA VAL A 34 14.27 2.42 -16.55
C VAL A 34 15.70 1.87 -16.51
N ALA A 35 16.57 2.31 -17.40
CA ALA A 35 17.99 1.94 -17.37
C ALA A 35 18.65 2.36 -16.05
N PHE A 36 18.32 3.55 -15.56
CA PHE A 36 18.79 4.04 -14.25
C PHE A 36 18.28 3.13 -13.12
N PHE A 37 17.00 2.71 -13.13
CA PHE A 37 16.45 1.81 -12.12
C PHE A 37 17.06 0.41 -12.16
N LEU A 38 17.33 -0.10 -13.34
CA LEU A 38 18.02 -1.38 -13.52
C LEU A 38 19.45 -1.31 -12.95
N MET A 39 20.17 -0.24 -13.26
CA MET A 39 21.53 -0.04 -12.73
C MET A 39 21.54 0.08 -11.20
N ASP A 40 20.62 0.85 -10.63
CA ASP A 40 20.46 0.96 -9.16
C ASP A 40 20.15 -0.41 -8.52
N TYR A 41 19.28 -1.21 -9.13
CA TYR A 41 18.97 -2.55 -8.66
C TYR A 41 20.18 -3.49 -8.68
N LEU A 42 20.94 -3.48 -9.79
CA LEU A 42 22.16 -4.28 -9.89
C LEU A 42 23.20 -3.86 -8.84
N LEU A 43 23.40 -2.56 -8.65
CA LEU A 43 24.31 -2.05 -7.60
C LEU A 43 23.88 -2.51 -6.20
N ARG A 44 22.59 -2.52 -5.91
CA ARG A 44 22.06 -3.01 -4.63
C ARG A 44 22.22 -4.51 -4.46
N ILE A 45 22.11 -5.31 -5.52
CA ILE A 45 22.43 -6.73 -5.49
C ILE A 45 23.90 -6.94 -5.15
N PHE A 46 24.84 -6.21 -5.79
CA PHE A 46 26.27 -6.30 -5.50
C PHE A 46 26.60 -5.84 -4.06
N THR A 47 25.86 -4.89 -3.52
CA THR A 47 26.04 -4.37 -2.17
C THR A 47 25.21 -5.11 -1.11
N ALA A 48 24.43 -6.13 -1.50
CA ALA A 48 23.56 -6.88 -0.58
C ALA A 48 24.32 -7.55 0.57
N THR A 49 25.58 -7.93 0.35
CA THR A 49 26.48 -8.48 1.39
C THR A 49 26.77 -7.50 2.51
N PHE A 50 26.84 -6.20 2.21
CA PHE A 50 27.00 -5.16 3.24
C PHE A 50 25.72 -4.93 4.05
N LEU A 51 24.56 -5.20 3.43
CA LEU A 51 23.27 -5.07 4.11
C LEU A 51 22.96 -6.26 5.03
N TYR A 52 23.52 -7.43 4.70
CA TYR A 52 23.35 -8.67 5.46
C TYR A 52 24.71 -9.30 5.80
N PRO A 53 25.51 -8.69 6.69
CA PRO A 53 26.90 -9.11 6.98
C PRO A 53 26.99 -10.50 7.61
N ASP A 54 25.92 -10.97 8.25
CA ASP A 54 25.87 -12.30 8.90
C ASP A 54 25.60 -13.45 7.93
N GLU A 55 25.29 -13.16 6.65
CA GLU A 55 24.92 -14.17 5.66
C GLU A 55 26.02 -14.34 4.61
N LYS A 56 26.16 -15.57 4.08
CA LYS A 56 27.04 -15.84 2.93
C LYS A 56 26.52 -15.11 1.69
N GLU A 57 27.41 -14.66 0.81
CA GLU A 57 27.08 -13.88 -0.41
C GLU A 57 25.83 -14.37 -1.17
N PRO A 58 25.69 -15.66 -1.57
CA PRO A 58 24.53 -16.09 -2.34
C PRO A 58 23.23 -16.01 -1.52
N LYS A 59 23.28 -16.21 -0.20
CA LYS A 59 22.11 -16.07 0.68
C LYS A 59 21.72 -14.61 0.90
N ALA A 60 22.69 -13.71 1.04
CA ALA A 60 22.46 -12.28 1.18
C ALA A 60 21.76 -11.73 -0.07
N ILE A 61 22.20 -12.12 -1.27
CA ILE A 61 21.57 -11.75 -2.54
C ILE A 61 20.14 -12.27 -2.62
N CYS A 62 19.91 -13.55 -2.35
CA CYS A 62 18.55 -14.12 -2.35
C CYS A 62 17.64 -13.41 -1.35
N LYS A 63 18.15 -13.15 -0.14
CA LYS A 63 17.41 -12.48 0.91
C LYS A 63 17.02 -11.05 0.52
N TYR A 64 17.92 -10.32 -0.16
CA TYR A 64 17.62 -9.02 -0.70
C TYR A 64 16.57 -9.10 -1.83
N MET A 65 16.73 -9.99 -2.80
CA MET A 65 15.80 -10.14 -3.93
C MET A 65 14.37 -10.43 -3.48
N PHE A 66 14.19 -11.27 -2.44
CA PHE A 66 12.89 -11.61 -1.86
C PHE A 66 12.47 -10.66 -0.73
N SER A 67 13.27 -9.66 -0.37
CA SER A 67 12.86 -8.61 0.55
C SER A 67 11.81 -7.70 -0.10
N PHE A 68 11.01 -7.02 0.72
CA PHE A 68 10.02 -6.05 0.23
C PHE A 68 10.67 -5.01 -0.70
N MET A 69 11.84 -4.49 -0.31
CA MET A 69 12.59 -3.51 -1.12
C MET A 69 13.08 -4.10 -2.44
N GLY A 70 13.68 -5.30 -2.41
CA GLY A 70 14.15 -5.99 -3.59
C GLY A 70 13.01 -6.28 -4.59
N MET A 71 11.85 -6.67 -4.10
CA MET A 71 10.64 -6.88 -4.91
C MET A 71 10.13 -5.57 -5.54
N VAL A 72 10.08 -4.47 -4.78
CA VAL A 72 9.70 -3.15 -5.30
C VAL A 72 10.69 -2.68 -6.38
N ASP A 73 11.99 -2.88 -6.14
CA ASP A 73 13.04 -2.54 -7.09
C ASP A 73 12.91 -3.36 -8.38
N LEU A 74 12.69 -4.66 -8.28
CA LEU A 74 12.46 -5.56 -9.41
C LEU A 74 11.23 -5.14 -10.22
N LEU A 75 10.09 -4.91 -9.55
CA LEU A 75 8.84 -4.49 -10.18
C LEU A 75 8.95 -3.12 -10.86
N SER A 76 9.94 -2.31 -10.50
CA SER A 76 10.14 -0.98 -11.08
C SER A 76 10.55 -1.01 -12.56
N PHE A 77 11.32 -2.00 -13.00
CA PHE A 77 11.81 -2.11 -14.38
C PHE A 77 11.29 -3.34 -15.11
N LEU A 78 10.87 -4.39 -14.39
CA LEU A 78 10.38 -5.65 -14.96
C LEU A 78 9.32 -5.45 -16.07
N PRO A 79 8.30 -4.58 -15.90
CA PRO A 79 7.29 -4.36 -16.93
C PRO A 79 7.83 -3.82 -18.27
N TYR A 80 9.00 -3.20 -18.23
CA TYR A 80 9.65 -2.71 -19.44
C TYR A 80 10.45 -3.82 -20.15
N CYS A 81 11.05 -4.73 -19.38
CA CYS A 81 11.83 -5.84 -19.91
C CYS A 81 10.95 -6.99 -20.44
N LEU A 82 9.77 -7.22 -19.85
CA LEU A 82 8.90 -8.34 -20.23
C LEU A 82 8.50 -8.36 -21.72
N PRO A 83 8.15 -7.24 -22.39
CA PRO A 83 7.83 -7.23 -23.81
C PRO A 83 8.99 -7.66 -24.72
N VAL A 84 10.23 -7.58 -24.26
CA VAL A 84 11.42 -8.01 -24.99
C VAL A 84 11.49 -9.54 -25.07
N PHE A 85 11.01 -10.22 -24.03
CA PHE A 85 11.06 -11.68 -23.92
C PHE A 85 9.79 -12.36 -24.43
N PHE A 86 8.67 -11.64 -24.49
CA PHE A 86 7.38 -12.19 -24.88
C PHE A 86 6.74 -11.34 -25.98
N PRO A 87 6.20 -11.94 -27.07
CA PRO A 87 5.59 -11.19 -28.16
C PRO A 87 4.40 -10.35 -27.70
N ALA A 88 4.42 -9.09 -28.10
CA ALA A 88 3.39 -8.11 -27.78
C ALA A 88 2.04 -8.51 -28.39
N GLY A 89 1.01 -8.67 -27.59
CA GLY A 89 -0.35 -8.91 -28.09
C GLY A 89 -1.39 -9.29 -27.06
N THR A 90 -1.00 -9.79 -25.90
CA THR A 90 -1.94 -10.22 -24.87
C THR A 90 -2.40 -9.07 -23.98
N ILE A 91 -3.68 -9.07 -23.59
CA ILE A 91 -4.28 -8.14 -22.61
C ILE A 91 -3.44 -8.09 -21.31
N ALA A 92 -2.85 -9.24 -20.93
CA ALA A 92 -1.94 -9.36 -19.80
C ALA A 92 -0.79 -8.33 -19.83
N PHE A 93 -0.19 -8.06 -21.00
CA PHE A 93 0.89 -7.08 -21.12
C PHE A 93 0.44 -5.63 -20.94
N ARG A 94 -0.81 -5.33 -21.26
CA ARG A 94 -1.38 -4.00 -20.96
C ARG A 94 -1.56 -3.82 -19.45
N MET A 95 -1.99 -4.89 -18.76
CA MET A 95 -2.16 -4.88 -17.30
C MET A 95 -0.81 -4.80 -16.56
N ILE A 96 0.24 -5.43 -17.07
CA ILE A 96 1.59 -5.33 -16.50
C ILE A 96 2.12 -3.88 -16.50
N ARG A 97 1.67 -3.03 -17.42
CA ARG A 97 2.02 -1.59 -17.38
C ARG A 97 1.54 -0.91 -16.11
N ILE A 98 0.41 -1.36 -15.52
CA ILE A 98 -0.12 -0.82 -14.26
C ILE A 98 0.85 -1.12 -13.11
N VAL A 99 1.58 -2.22 -13.17
CA VAL A 99 2.59 -2.61 -12.18
C VAL A 99 3.69 -1.54 -12.03
N ARG A 100 3.89 -0.67 -13.01
CA ARG A 100 4.83 0.46 -12.94
C ARG A 100 4.53 1.40 -11.76
N ILE A 101 3.27 1.45 -11.28
CA ILE A 101 2.88 2.26 -10.13
C ILE A 101 3.65 1.86 -8.85
N PHE A 102 4.10 0.59 -8.76
CA PHE A 102 4.92 0.14 -7.63
C PHE A 102 6.25 0.88 -7.49
N ARG A 103 6.71 1.58 -8.56
CA ARG A 103 7.87 2.49 -8.46
C ARG A 103 7.69 3.60 -7.43
N LEU A 104 6.44 3.98 -7.11
CA LEU A 104 6.14 4.97 -6.08
C LEU A 104 6.58 4.50 -4.70
N PHE A 105 6.53 3.20 -4.43
CA PHE A 105 7.00 2.65 -3.15
C PHE A 105 8.51 2.82 -2.94
N ARG A 106 9.28 3.07 -4.01
CA ARG A 106 10.69 3.45 -3.91
C ARG A 106 10.95 4.76 -3.19
N ILE A 107 10.01 5.70 -3.26
CA ILE A 107 10.12 6.99 -2.56
C ILE A 107 10.22 6.76 -1.06
N ASN A 108 9.56 5.71 -0.59
CA ASN A 108 9.51 5.34 0.81
C ASN A 108 10.81 4.78 1.38
N ALA A 109 11.71 4.23 0.54
CA ALA A 109 13.00 3.70 0.98
C ALA A 109 13.91 4.75 1.66
N TYR A 110 13.59 6.03 1.49
CA TYR A 110 14.38 7.16 2.00
C TYR A 110 13.74 7.86 3.21
N HIS A 111 12.56 7.44 3.66
CA HIS A 111 11.86 8.09 4.76
C HIS A 111 11.40 7.07 5.81
N ASP A 112 11.89 7.23 7.04
CA ASP A 112 11.47 6.43 8.22
C ASP A 112 9.99 6.57 8.57
N SER A 113 9.29 7.51 7.93
CA SER A 113 7.88 7.82 8.22
C SER A 113 6.93 6.64 8.02
N LEU A 114 7.22 5.73 7.09
CA LEU A 114 6.40 4.53 6.89
C LEU A 114 6.81 3.36 7.80
N SER A 115 7.95 3.43 8.47
CA SER A 115 8.33 2.42 9.46
C SER A 115 7.32 2.38 10.61
N VAL A 116 6.79 3.54 11.00
CA VAL A 116 5.73 3.65 12.01
C VAL A 116 4.43 2.99 11.53
N ILE A 117 4.04 3.21 10.28
CA ILE A 117 2.85 2.58 9.69
C ILE A 117 3.01 1.07 9.65
N THR A 118 4.15 0.61 9.13
CA THR A 118 4.44 -0.82 9.00
C THR A 118 4.48 -1.49 10.37
N SER A 119 5.10 -0.87 11.37
CA SER A 119 5.15 -1.42 12.73
C SER A 119 3.75 -1.54 13.36
N VAL A 120 2.86 -0.55 13.16
CA VAL A 120 1.48 -0.62 13.63
C VAL A 120 0.70 -1.74 12.94
N ILE A 121 0.84 -1.86 11.61
CA ILE A 121 0.16 -2.91 10.84
C ILE A 121 0.63 -4.30 11.30
N VAL A 122 1.92 -4.49 11.52
CA VAL A 122 2.47 -5.77 11.99
C VAL A 122 2.03 -6.05 13.44
N GLU A 123 2.12 -5.07 14.34
CA GLU A 123 1.72 -5.22 15.75
C GLU A 123 0.22 -5.52 15.90
N ARG A 124 -0.63 -4.92 15.07
CA ARG A 124 -2.09 -5.09 15.11
C ARG A 124 -2.63 -6.02 14.01
N GLY A 125 -1.76 -6.70 13.28
CA GLY A 125 -2.12 -7.51 12.11
C GLY A 125 -3.22 -8.53 12.38
N GLN A 126 -3.16 -9.25 13.50
CA GLN A 126 -4.19 -10.22 13.87
C GLN A 126 -5.57 -9.57 14.06
N GLN A 127 -5.64 -8.40 14.69
CA GLN A 127 -6.88 -7.66 14.90
C GLN A 127 -7.43 -7.11 13.57
N LEU A 128 -6.54 -6.61 12.70
CA LEU A 128 -6.90 -6.13 11.37
C LEU A 128 -7.45 -7.27 10.49
N VAL A 129 -6.78 -8.40 10.46
CA VAL A 129 -7.24 -9.58 9.71
C VAL A 129 -8.61 -10.04 10.21
N ALA A 130 -8.81 -10.10 11.52
CA ALA A 130 -10.10 -10.47 12.11
C ALA A 130 -11.21 -9.47 11.70
N SER A 131 -10.94 -8.17 11.73
CA SER A 131 -11.92 -7.15 11.33
C SER A 131 -12.26 -7.23 9.83
N VAL A 132 -11.27 -7.43 8.96
CA VAL A 132 -11.49 -7.63 7.51
C VAL A 132 -12.29 -8.91 7.26
N PHE A 133 -11.97 -9.99 7.98
CA PHE A 133 -12.72 -11.25 7.86
C PHE A 133 -14.21 -11.07 8.19
N ILE A 134 -14.54 -10.35 9.26
CA ILE A 134 -15.93 -10.06 9.63
C ILE A 134 -16.62 -9.23 8.53
N ILE A 135 -15.94 -8.22 7.97
CA ILE A 135 -16.49 -7.42 6.86
C ILE A 135 -16.78 -8.32 5.64
N VAL A 136 -15.88 -9.23 5.29
CA VAL A 136 -16.06 -10.17 4.17
C VAL A 136 -17.25 -11.08 4.41
N VAL A 137 -17.37 -11.63 5.61
CA VAL A 137 -18.54 -12.49 5.97
C VAL A 137 -19.84 -11.71 5.87
N LEU A 138 -19.89 -10.48 6.40
CA LEU A 138 -21.07 -9.62 6.33
C LEU A 138 -21.40 -9.26 4.88
N MET A 139 -20.40 -8.98 4.06
CA MET A 139 -20.53 -8.68 2.63
C MET A 139 -21.16 -9.87 1.88
N LEU A 140 -20.66 -11.08 2.11
CA LEU A 140 -21.20 -12.30 1.49
C LEU A 140 -22.64 -12.56 1.94
N ALA A 141 -22.92 -12.45 3.22
CA ALA A 141 -24.28 -12.63 3.76
C ALA A 141 -25.24 -11.57 3.18
N SER A 142 -24.84 -10.30 3.16
CA SER A 142 -25.64 -9.21 2.58
C SER A 142 -25.89 -9.38 1.08
N SER A 143 -24.89 -9.91 0.36
CA SER A 143 -25.01 -10.22 -1.06
C SER A 143 -26.10 -11.26 -1.34
N LEU A 144 -26.08 -12.37 -0.62
CA LEU A 144 -27.06 -13.45 -0.80
C LEU A 144 -28.47 -12.99 -0.39
N CYS A 145 -28.59 -12.25 0.71
CA CYS A 145 -29.88 -11.71 1.13
C CYS A 145 -30.43 -10.71 0.08
N MET A 146 -29.62 -9.77 -0.39
CA MET A 146 -30.08 -8.80 -1.37
C MET A 146 -30.44 -9.47 -2.71
N TYR A 147 -29.64 -10.45 -3.14
CA TYR A 147 -29.97 -11.24 -4.33
C TYR A 147 -31.34 -11.90 -4.17
N SER A 148 -31.63 -12.54 -3.04
CA SER A 148 -32.91 -13.20 -2.80
C SER A 148 -34.10 -12.22 -2.76
N LEU A 149 -33.89 -10.97 -2.35
CA LEU A 149 -34.95 -9.96 -2.25
C LEU A 149 -35.21 -9.23 -3.58
N GLU A 150 -34.21 -9.12 -4.44
CA GLU A 150 -34.27 -8.26 -5.63
C GLU A 150 -34.27 -9.03 -6.96
N HIS A 151 -33.78 -10.27 -6.98
CA HIS A 151 -33.64 -11.04 -8.23
C HIS A 151 -34.94 -11.19 -9.02
N GLU A 152 -36.09 -11.43 -8.35
CA GLU A 152 -37.38 -11.57 -9.04
C GLU A 152 -37.87 -10.24 -9.63
N ALA A 153 -37.57 -9.11 -8.96
CA ALA A 153 -38.00 -7.79 -9.39
C ALA A 153 -37.09 -7.17 -10.46
N GLN A 154 -35.79 -7.52 -10.43
CA GLN A 154 -34.79 -7.01 -11.39
C GLN A 154 -33.72 -8.06 -11.72
N PRO A 155 -34.09 -9.12 -12.48
CA PRO A 155 -33.21 -10.27 -12.74
C PRO A 155 -31.98 -9.93 -13.57
N GLU A 156 -32.02 -8.88 -14.37
CA GLU A 156 -30.87 -8.42 -15.16
C GLU A 156 -29.82 -7.70 -14.31
N VAL A 157 -30.25 -7.01 -13.25
CA VAL A 157 -29.36 -6.23 -12.35
C VAL A 157 -28.78 -7.16 -11.27
N PHE A 158 -29.65 -7.87 -10.55
CA PHE A 158 -29.24 -8.90 -9.61
C PHE A 158 -29.27 -10.30 -10.26
N SER A 159 -28.46 -10.46 -11.32
CA SER A 159 -28.45 -11.69 -12.14
C SER A 159 -27.89 -12.89 -11.40
N ASN A 160 -27.00 -12.68 -10.44
CA ASN A 160 -26.36 -13.73 -9.64
C ASN A 160 -25.81 -13.14 -8.32
N ALA A 161 -25.29 -14.03 -7.46
CA ALA A 161 -24.72 -13.61 -6.18
C ALA A 161 -23.55 -12.61 -6.32
N PHE A 162 -22.82 -12.62 -7.45
CA PHE A 162 -21.72 -11.71 -7.67
C PHE A 162 -22.17 -10.25 -7.83
N SER A 163 -23.31 -10.01 -8.50
CA SER A 163 -23.90 -8.67 -8.56
C SER A 163 -24.32 -8.16 -7.17
N GLY A 164 -24.80 -9.10 -6.31
CA GLY A 164 -25.05 -8.80 -4.91
C GLY A 164 -23.78 -8.45 -4.11
N ILE A 165 -22.63 -9.13 -4.39
CA ILE A 165 -21.34 -8.79 -3.78
C ILE A 165 -20.92 -7.37 -4.18
N TRP A 166 -21.06 -7.01 -5.45
CA TRP A 166 -20.76 -5.66 -5.93
C TRP A 166 -21.57 -4.59 -5.19
N TRP A 167 -22.90 -4.80 -5.10
CA TRP A 167 -23.78 -3.93 -4.33
C TRP A 167 -23.38 -3.84 -2.85
N ALA A 168 -23.18 -5.01 -2.21
CA ALA A 168 -22.82 -5.08 -0.79
C ALA A 168 -21.48 -4.40 -0.50
N THR A 169 -20.47 -4.57 -1.37
CA THR A 169 -19.19 -3.90 -1.27
C THR A 169 -19.35 -2.39 -1.34
N SER A 170 -20.09 -1.92 -2.37
CA SER A 170 -20.35 -0.49 -2.57
C SER A 170 -21.08 0.14 -1.38
N THR A 171 -22.02 -0.58 -0.79
CA THR A 171 -22.84 -0.09 0.33
C THR A 171 -22.12 -0.17 1.67
N LEU A 172 -21.52 -1.34 2.00
CA LEU A 172 -20.82 -1.55 3.28
C LEU A 172 -19.56 -0.70 3.41
N LEU A 173 -18.81 -0.54 2.31
CA LEU A 173 -17.62 0.32 2.31
C LEU A 173 -17.95 1.80 2.07
N THR A 174 -19.23 2.16 2.07
CA THR A 174 -19.72 3.55 1.93
C THR A 174 -19.29 4.25 0.63
N VAL A 175 -19.06 3.47 -0.45
CA VAL A 175 -18.68 4.01 -1.77
C VAL A 175 -19.90 4.56 -2.51
N GLY A 176 -20.98 3.77 -2.64
CA GLY A 176 -22.25 4.18 -3.19
C GLY A 176 -22.22 4.57 -4.65
N TYR A 177 -21.70 3.70 -5.54
CA TYR A 177 -21.66 4.00 -7.00
C TYR A 177 -23.02 4.32 -7.61
N GLY A 178 -24.10 3.70 -7.09
CA GLY A 178 -25.48 3.94 -7.56
C GLY A 178 -25.84 3.26 -8.87
N ASP A 179 -24.97 2.39 -9.37
CA ASP A 179 -25.19 1.57 -10.57
C ASP A 179 -26.10 0.36 -10.30
N ILE A 180 -26.04 -0.19 -9.08
CA ILE A 180 -26.90 -1.26 -8.57
C ILE A 180 -27.53 -0.81 -7.26
N TYR A 181 -28.86 -0.87 -7.17
CA TYR A 181 -29.60 -0.50 -5.96
C TYR A 181 -30.92 -1.29 -5.83
N PRO A 182 -31.45 -1.48 -4.61
CA PRO A 182 -32.72 -2.19 -4.39
C PRO A 182 -33.91 -1.33 -4.84
N ILE A 183 -34.87 -1.97 -5.52
CA ILE A 183 -36.15 -1.34 -5.93
C ILE A 183 -37.32 -1.82 -5.08
N THR A 184 -37.26 -3.04 -4.53
CA THR A 184 -38.33 -3.59 -3.68
C THR A 184 -38.36 -2.90 -2.31
N THR A 185 -39.51 -2.89 -1.66
CA THR A 185 -39.66 -2.31 -0.32
C THR A 185 -38.80 -3.05 0.70
N LEU A 186 -38.76 -4.39 0.65
CA LEU A 186 -37.95 -5.21 1.55
C LEU A 186 -36.45 -5.03 1.28
N GLY A 187 -36.06 -4.97 0.02
CA GLY A 187 -34.67 -4.69 -0.35
C GLY A 187 -34.19 -3.31 0.12
N LYS A 188 -35.04 -2.28 0.02
CA LYS A 188 -34.75 -0.93 0.53
C LYS A 188 -34.61 -0.92 2.06
N LEU A 189 -35.48 -1.59 2.80
CA LEU A 189 -35.40 -1.72 4.25
C LEU A 189 -34.12 -2.46 4.67
N PHE A 190 -33.82 -3.57 3.99
CA PHE A 190 -32.57 -4.31 4.20
C PHE A 190 -31.34 -3.45 3.86
N GLY A 191 -31.40 -2.67 2.76
CA GLY A 191 -30.35 -1.76 2.37
C GLY A 191 -30.04 -0.68 3.43
N ILE A 192 -31.09 -0.10 4.04
CA ILE A 192 -30.94 0.83 5.16
C ILE A 192 -30.20 0.17 6.32
N PHE A 193 -30.65 -1.03 6.72
CA PHE A 193 -30.02 -1.77 7.81
C PHE A 193 -28.54 -2.09 7.53
N ILE A 194 -28.21 -2.55 6.32
CA ILE A 194 -26.83 -2.86 5.91
C ILE A 194 -25.97 -1.60 5.85
N SER A 195 -26.54 -0.45 5.45
CA SER A 195 -25.79 0.82 5.43
C SER A 195 -25.37 1.25 6.84
N PHE A 196 -26.23 1.12 7.83
CA PHE A 196 -25.88 1.40 9.22
C PHE A 196 -24.80 0.43 9.75
N LEU A 197 -24.92 -0.87 9.46
CA LEU A 197 -23.91 -1.84 9.82
C LEU A 197 -22.57 -1.55 9.13
N GLY A 198 -22.59 -1.15 7.86
CA GLY A 198 -21.40 -0.81 7.10
C GLY A 198 -20.57 0.29 7.73
N VAL A 199 -21.21 1.39 8.13
CA VAL A 199 -20.54 2.50 8.82
C VAL A 199 -19.84 2.01 10.09
N GLY A 200 -20.52 1.21 10.92
CA GLY A 200 -19.94 0.65 12.15
C GLY A 200 -18.77 -0.30 11.87
N MET A 201 -18.90 -1.13 10.83
CA MET A 201 -17.88 -2.15 10.51
C MET A 201 -16.60 -1.54 9.94
N VAL A 202 -16.69 -0.51 9.09
CA VAL A 202 -15.51 0.20 8.55
C VAL A 202 -14.79 0.99 9.64
N ALA A 203 -15.49 1.45 10.66
CA ALA A 203 -14.89 2.14 11.79
C ALA A 203 -13.92 1.25 12.60
N ILE A 204 -14.11 -0.08 12.63
CA ILE A 204 -13.29 -1.00 13.44
C ILE A 204 -11.83 -1.02 12.95
N PRO A 205 -11.49 -1.37 11.71
CA PRO A 205 -10.09 -1.37 11.25
C PRO A 205 -9.47 0.03 11.31
N THR A 206 -10.23 1.07 11.02
CA THR A 206 -9.78 2.45 11.14
C THR A 206 -9.42 2.81 12.58
N GLY A 207 -10.25 2.41 13.55
CA GLY A 207 -10.00 2.60 14.97
C GLY A 207 -8.77 1.84 15.47
N ILE A 208 -8.57 0.58 15.02
CA ILE A 208 -7.40 -0.23 15.36
C ILE A 208 -6.11 0.44 14.88
N ILE A 209 -6.09 0.92 13.64
CA ILE A 209 -4.94 1.62 13.06
C ILE A 209 -4.69 2.92 13.83
N SER A 210 -5.72 3.75 14.06
CA SER A 210 -5.59 5.02 14.78
C SER A 210 -5.05 4.82 16.20
N ALA A 211 -5.58 3.85 16.94
CA ALA A 211 -5.10 3.52 18.28
C ALA A 211 -3.64 3.02 18.26
N GLY A 212 -3.26 2.23 17.25
CA GLY A 212 -1.90 1.78 17.04
C GLY A 212 -0.93 2.95 16.83
N PHE A 213 -1.30 3.93 16.02
CA PHE A 213 -0.51 5.15 15.80
C PHE A 213 -0.31 5.95 17.08
N VAL A 214 -1.38 6.22 17.82
CA VAL A 214 -1.30 6.97 19.09
C VAL A 214 -0.35 6.26 20.07
N ASN A 215 -0.46 4.95 20.20
CA ASN A 215 0.40 4.17 21.06
C ASN A 215 1.87 4.22 20.63
N GLN A 216 2.14 4.04 19.34
CA GLN A 216 3.50 4.06 18.81
C GLN A 216 4.15 5.44 18.97
N TYR A 217 3.41 6.51 18.69
CA TYR A 217 3.89 7.87 18.89
C TYR A 217 4.19 8.16 20.36
N SER A 218 3.31 7.71 21.27
CA SER A 218 3.51 7.85 22.71
C SER A 218 4.75 7.11 23.21
N ARG A 219 5.02 5.91 22.68
CA ARG A 219 6.24 5.14 22.99
C ARG A 219 7.50 5.86 22.52
N ILE A 220 7.50 6.39 21.29
CA ILE A 220 8.64 7.14 20.75
C ILE A 220 8.93 8.36 21.62
N LYS A 221 7.90 9.13 21.97
CA LYS A 221 8.04 10.31 22.84
C LYS A 221 8.60 9.95 24.20
N LYS A 222 8.07 8.91 24.85
CA LYS A 222 8.50 8.45 26.17
C LYS A 222 9.95 7.97 26.15
N ASN A 223 10.36 7.23 25.12
CA ASN A 223 11.74 6.78 24.98
C ASN A 223 12.72 7.96 24.78
N ALA A 224 12.30 8.98 24.03
CA ALA A 224 13.09 10.21 23.86
C ALA A 224 13.19 11.03 25.15
N GLU A 225 12.20 11.01 26.03
CA GLU A 225 12.23 11.64 27.35
C GLU A 225 13.20 10.88 28.28
N TYR A 226 13.11 9.55 28.36
CA TYR A 226 14.04 8.74 29.15
C TYR A 226 15.49 8.87 28.70
N GLY A 227 15.74 8.91 27.38
CA GLY A 227 17.08 9.13 26.85
C GLY A 227 17.65 10.47 27.32
N ARG A 228 16.87 11.57 27.23
CA ARG A 228 17.31 12.88 27.72
C ARG A 228 17.55 12.92 29.23
N GLU A 229 16.72 12.24 30.04
CA GLU A 229 16.92 12.17 31.47
C GLU A 229 18.20 11.39 31.82
N ALA A 230 18.47 10.28 31.15
CA ALA A 230 19.70 9.50 31.33
C ALA A 230 20.94 10.31 30.95
N ASP A 231 20.90 11.03 29.81
CA ASP A 231 22.00 11.90 29.38
C ASP A 231 22.25 13.04 30.38
N MET A 232 21.20 13.67 30.88
CA MET A 232 21.30 14.73 31.91
C MET A 232 21.86 14.18 33.23
N GLN A 233 21.48 12.97 33.61
CA GLN A 233 22.00 12.34 34.82
C GLN A 233 23.47 11.97 34.65
N PHE A 234 23.87 11.45 33.48
CA PHE A 234 25.28 11.17 33.16
C PHE A 234 26.12 12.44 33.20
N ILE A 235 25.64 13.55 32.60
CA ILE A 235 26.33 14.85 32.62
C ILE A 235 26.50 15.36 34.05
N LYS A 236 25.49 15.23 34.90
CA LYS A 236 25.58 15.65 36.31
C LYS A 236 26.67 14.88 37.06
N VAL A 237 26.64 13.54 36.93
CA VAL A 237 27.63 12.69 37.58
C VAL A 237 29.06 13.01 37.08
N TYR A 238 29.20 13.20 35.74
CA TYR A 238 30.49 13.56 35.16
C TYR A 238 31.02 14.90 35.65
N ILE A 239 30.18 15.92 35.82
CA ILE A 239 30.54 17.23 36.38
C ILE A 239 30.94 17.12 37.82
N GLU A 240 30.22 16.35 38.64
CA GLU A 240 30.54 16.11 40.07
C GLU A 240 31.87 15.35 40.24
N GLU A 241 32.13 14.36 39.39
CA GLU A 241 33.32 13.53 39.49
C GLU A 241 34.61 14.25 39.01
N HIS A 242 34.48 15.19 38.09
CA HIS A 242 35.64 15.89 37.49
C HIS A 242 35.77 17.36 37.94
N ASP A 243 35.00 17.81 38.90
CA ASP A 243 35.03 19.18 39.46
C ASP A 243 34.96 20.29 38.36
N VAL A 244 34.21 19.99 37.28
CA VAL A 244 34.08 20.88 36.13
C VAL A 244 33.10 22.02 36.47
N TRP A 245 33.64 23.23 36.64
CA TRP A 245 32.84 24.43 36.91
C TRP A 245 32.07 24.84 35.62
N VAL A 246 30.76 24.64 35.58
CA VAL A 246 29.89 25.18 34.53
C VAL A 246 29.39 26.52 35.01
N GLY A 247 29.99 27.61 34.50
CA GLY A 247 29.59 28.96 34.83
C GLY A 247 28.08 29.20 34.55
N LYS A 248 27.44 29.98 35.47
CA LYS A 248 26.08 30.46 35.32
C LYS A 248 25.96 31.45 34.17
#